data_53a7e72d431ca0a2e41e8cfdd9089ff2
#
_entry.id   53a7e72d431ca0a2e41e8cfdd9089ff2
#
_cell.length_a   1.000
_cell.length_b   1.000
_cell.length_c   1.000
_cell.angle_alpha   90.00
_cell.angle_beta   90.00
_cell.angle_gamma   90.00
#
_symmetry.space_group_name_H-M   'P 1'
#
loop_
_entity.id
_entity.type
_entity.pdbx_description
1 polymer ?
#
loop_
_entity_poly.entity_id
_entity_poly.type
_entity_poly.pdbx_seq_one_letter_code
_entity_poly.pdbx_strand_id
1 'polypeptide(L)'
;VRARWAVRALLAGVLALAVLSGCAQSVDPIERLGKKAAQKVRASHEPHRGKYRRWGLAAPLAPAPRPVRSPDYGEDPAGAGLPPVLDHVPTRDKVVFLTYGADAERDPRFIDMVRELRLPVSVFLADRAVGPGYARAARLRAAGAGIENLTVGHTELRGLSYAEQRAEICGQQERLRSRLGLHPRLLRPPYGAYDRTTLQAAADCGMAALILWRRMPGRDPESYERGGPLHPGDILRPHVQPREEESRPSVPLTTETARLLRRIQASGLTVARLEDYL
;
A
#
# COMPACT_ATOMS: atom_id res chain seq x y z
N VAL A 1 -49.40 76.73 2.22
CA VAL A 1 -47.96 76.78 2.44
C VAL A 1 -47.47 75.57 3.31
N ARG A 2 -48.29 75.11 4.27
CA ARG A 2 -47.89 73.99 5.18
C ARG A 2 -47.86 72.57 4.55
N ALA A 3 -48.60 72.31 3.48
CA ALA A 3 -48.71 71.01 2.84
C ALA A 3 -47.47 70.66 1.99
N ARG A 4 -46.69 71.60 1.50
CA ARG A 4 -45.56 71.41 0.63
C ARG A 4 -44.27 70.96 1.39
N TRP A 5 -44.21 71.26 2.67
CA TRP A 5 -43.05 70.86 3.51
C TRP A 5 -43.11 69.42 4.00
N ALA A 6 -44.30 68.89 4.23
CA ALA A 6 -44.49 67.50 4.68
C ALA A 6 -44.13 66.50 3.58
N VAL A 7 -44.38 66.79 2.31
CA VAL A 7 -44.03 65.88 1.18
C VAL A 7 -42.55 65.87 0.92
N ARG A 8 -41.80 66.97 1.12
CA ARG A 8 -40.35 67.02 0.98
C ARG A 8 -39.65 66.30 2.08
N ALA A 9 -40.14 66.28 3.31
CA ALA A 9 -39.56 65.53 4.43
C ALA A 9 -39.75 64.02 4.29
N LEU A 10 -40.88 63.55 3.75
CA LEU A 10 -41.16 62.13 3.47
C LEU A 10 -40.30 61.60 2.32
N LEU A 11 -40.04 62.36 1.28
CA LEU A 11 -39.16 61.94 0.17
C LEU A 11 -37.71 61.89 0.58
N ALA A 12 -37.25 62.74 1.47
CA ALA A 12 -35.84 62.64 2.00
C ALA A 12 -35.65 61.44 2.94
N GLY A 13 -36.68 61.04 3.72
CA GLY A 13 -36.62 59.87 4.59
C GLY A 13 -36.60 58.55 3.83
N VAL A 14 -37.36 58.46 2.72
CA VAL A 14 -37.40 57.25 1.87
C VAL A 14 -36.07 57.08 1.10
N LEU A 15 -35.43 58.19 0.67
CA LEU A 15 -34.12 58.08 0.01
C LEU A 15 -32.99 57.68 0.99
N ALA A 16 -33.05 58.09 2.26
CA ALA A 16 -32.06 57.70 3.27
C ALA A 16 -32.16 56.24 3.68
N LEU A 17 -33.38 55.65 3.67
CA LEU A 17 -33.54 54.20 3.94
C LEU A 17 -33.10 53.32 2.77
N ALA A 18 -33.18 53.81 1.52
CA ALA A 18 -32.73 53.04 0.36
C ALA A 18 -31.20 52.95 0.22
N VAL A 19 -30.44 53.89 0.81
CA VAL A 19 -28.97 53.87 0.76
C VAL A 19 -28.35 52.96 1.84
N LEU A 20 -29.06 52.65 2.93
CA LEU A 20 -28.60 51.77 3.99
C LEU A 20 -28.81 50.28 3.71
N SER A 21 -29.60 49.90 2.70
CA SER A 21 -29.82 48.53 2.27
C SER A 21 -28.78 48.01 1.24
N GLY A 22 -27.83 48.85 0.84
CA GLY A 22 -26.86 48.57 -0.20
C GLY A 22 -25.48 48.00 0.28
N CYS A 23 -25.33 47.71 1.57
CA CYS A 23 -24.13 46.98 2.06
C CYS A 23 -24.36 45.48 2.00
N ALA A 24 -24.77 44.98 0.83
CA ALA A 24 -24.78 43.56 0.53
C ALA A 24 -23.35 43.16 0.10
N GLN A 25 -22.63 42.56 1.04
CA GLN A 25 -21.75 41.46 0.79
C GLN A 25 -20.93 41.47 -0.53
N SER A 26 -19.95 42.31 -0.61
CA SER A 26 -18.81 42.04 -1.50
C SER A 26 -18.00 40.90 -0.88
N VAL A 27 -18.48 39.68 -1.02
CA VAL A 27 -17.65 38.51 -0.72
C VAL A 27 -16.56 38.47 -1.79
N ASP A 28 -15.33 38.76 -1.37
CA ASP A 28 -14.16 38.79 -2.22
C ASP A 28 -14.14 37.52 -3.08
N PRO A 29 -14.00 37.62 -4.40
CA PRO A 29 -13.86 36.45 -5.28
C PRO A 29 -12.77 35.48 -4.83
N ILE A 30 -11.73 35.98 -4.19
CA ILE A 30 -10.62 35.19 -3.62
C ILE A 30 -11.12 34.37 -2.42
N GLU A 31 -11.95 34.94 -1.56
CA GLU A 31 -12.53 34.21 -0.41
C GLU A 31 -13.52 33.12 -0.86
N ARG A 32 -14.30 33.36 -1.93
CA ARG A 32 -15.15 32.35 -2.56
C ARG A 32 -14.33 31.22 -3.19
N LEU A 33 -13.24 31.54 -3.88
CA LEU A 33 -12.33 30.56 -4.44
C LEU A 33 -11.64 29.76 -3.34
N GLY A 34 -11.17 30.41 -2.28
CA GLY A 34 -10.58 29.76 -1.11
C GLY A 34 -11.57 28.83 -0.40
N LYS A 35 -12.82 29.26 -0.17
CA LYS A 35 -13.88 28.41 0.40
C LYS A 35 -14.24 27.23 -0.50
N LYS A 36 -14.37 27.44 -1.82
CA LYS A 36 -14.59 26.35 -2.79
C LYS A 36 -13.41 25.39 -2.87
N ALA A 37 -12.18 25.88 -2.84
CA ALA A 37 -10.98 25.04 -2.81
C ALA A 37 -10.91 24.24 -1.50
N ALA A 38 -11.16 24.86 -0.35
CA ALA A 38 -11.21 24.20 0.95
C ALA A 38 -12.35 23.16 1.04
N GLN A 39 -13.53 23.46 0.48
CA GLN A 39 -14.62 22.50 0.38
C GLN A 39 -14.28 21.33 -0.55
N LYS A 40 -13.62 21.59 -1.68
CA LYS A 40 -13.18 20.54 -2.62
C LYS A 40 -12.11 19.65 -2.00
N VAL A 41 -11.17 20.23 -1.24
CA VAL A 41 -10.18 19.48 -0.46
C VAL A 41 -10.85 18.69 0.67
N ARG A 42 -11.80 19.25 1.40
CA ARG A 42 -12.58 18.51 2.40
C ARG A 42 -13.43 17.41 1.77
N ALA A 43 -14.13 17.67 0.68
CA ALA A 43 -14.94 16.68 -0.03
C ALA A 43 -14.08 15.52 -0.59
N SER A 44 -12.84 15.77 -0.97
CA SER A 44 -11.90 14.71 -1.39
C SER A 44 -11.40 13.85 -0.23
N HIS A 45 -11.51 14.32 1.02
CA HIS A 45 -11.12 13.58 2.22
C HIS A 45 -12.30 12.86 2.92
N GLU A 46 -13.54 13.25 2.67
CA GLU A 46 -14.73 12.68 3.34
C GLU A 46 -15.21 11.31 2.85
N PRO A 47 -15.06 10.90 1.57
CA PRO A 47 -15.60 9.62 1.10
C PRO A 47 -14.97 8.39 1.78
N HIS A 48 -13.84 8.54 2.49
CA HIS A 48 -13.13 7.43 3.12
C HIS A 48 -13.42 7.25 4.61
N ARG A 49 -14.03 8.24 5.28
CA ARG A 49 -14.24 8.23 6.73
C ARG A 49 -15.11 7.09 7.29
N GLY A 50 -15.87 6.40 6.45
CA GLY A 50 -16.70 5.25 6.88
C GLY A 50 -16.25 3.88 6.35
N LYS A 51 -15.36 3.86 5.35
CA LYS A 51 -15.02 2.63 4.64
C LYS A 51 -14.25 1.62 5.49
N TYR A 52 -13.44 2.08 6.44
CA TYR A 52 -12.72 1.20 7.36
C TYR A 52 -13.64 0.31 8.20
N ARG A 53 -14.84 0.80 8.55
CA ARG A 53 -15.84 0.03 9.33
C ARG A 53 -16.37 -1.17 8.55
N ARG A 54 -16.53 -1.04 7.23
CA ARG A 54 -16.91 -2.15 6.34
C ARG A 54 -15.92 -3.33 6.45
N TRP A 55 -14.67 -3.03 6.73
CA TRP A 55 -13.60 -4.00 6.90
C TRP A 55 -13.36 -4.38 8.37
N GLY A 56 -14.27 -4.01 9.27
CA GLY A 56 -14.21 -4.37 10.68
C GLY A 56 -13.09 -3.69 11.46
N LEU A 57 -12.62 -2.52 11.00
CA LEU A 57 -11.65 -1.71 11.73
C LEU A 57 -12.37 -0.71 12.63
N ALA A 58 -11.82 -0.44 13.82
CA ALA A 58 -12.36 0.54 14.77
C ALA A 58 -12.02 1.98 14.38
N ALA A 59 -10.90 2.19 13.70
CA ALA A 59 -10.40 3.48 13.25
C ALA A 59 -9.82 3.40 11.84
N PRO A 60 -9.72 4.54 11.11
CA PRO A 60 -8.95 4.60 9.86
C PRO A 60 -7.50 4.17 10.07
N LEU A 61 -6.86 3.67 9.03
CA LEU A 61 -5.42 3.44 9.07
C LEU A 61 -4.69 4.79 9.17
N ALA A 62 -3.75 4.89 10.11
CA ALA A 62 -2.86 6.04 10.19
C ALA A 62 -1.93 6.06 8.97
N PRO A 63 -1.62 7.24 8.40
CA PRO A 63 -0.59 7.35 7.37
C PRO A 63 0.77 6.95 7.94
N ALA A 64 1.54 6.18 7.17
CA ALA A 64 2.91 5.87 7.55
C ALA A 64 3.80 7.12 7.51
N PRO A 65 4.80 7.24 8.39
CA PRO A 65 5.82 8.25 8.26
C PRO A 65 6.58 8.06 6.95
N ARG A 66 7.11 9.14 6.40
CA ARG A 66 8.05 9.05 5.28
C ARG A 66 9.43 8.68 5.85
N PRO A 67 10.11 7.65 5.32
CA PRO A 67 11.43 7.32 5.80
C PRO A 67 12.39 8.50 5.55
N VAL A 68 13.20 8.83 6.55
CA VAL A 68 14.16 9.93 6.45
C VAL A 68 15.39 9.53 5.63
N ARG A 69 15.71 8.23 5.60
CA ARG A 69 16.79 7.62 4.82
C ARG A 69 16.41 6.19 4.48
N SER A 70 16.90 5.69 3.35
CA SER A 70 16.93 4.25 3.12
C SER A 70 17.77 3.60 4.23
N PRO A 71 17.30 2.51 4.82
CA PRO A 71 18.08 1.80 5.83
C PRO A 71 19.44 1.39 5.26
N ASP A 72 20.46 1.48 6.08
CA ASP A 72 21.75 0.87 5.80
C ASP A 72 21.62 -0.62 6.10
N TYR A 73 21.58 -1.43 5.06
CA TYR A 73 21.49 -2.90 5.17
C TYR A 73 22.84 -3.55 5.49
N GLY A 74 23.88 -2.75 5.77
CA GLY A 74 25.24 -3.20 5.88
C GLY A 74 25.85 -3.50 4.50
N GLU A 75 27.14 -3.35 4.41
CA GLU A 75 27.87 -3.88 3.25
C GLU A 75 27.73 -5.41 3.23
N ASP A 76 27.54 -5.99 2.04
CA ASP A 76 27.68 -7.42 1.84
C ASP A 76 29.02 -7.86 2.47
N PRO A 77 29.03 -8.70 3.52
CA PRO A 77 30.25 -9.09 4.21
C PRO A 77 31.31 -9.72 3.29
N ALA A 78 30.87 -10.15 2.10
CA ALA A 78 31.73 -10.75 1.08
C ALA A 78 32.20 -9.76 0.01
N GLY A 79 31.72 -8.48 0.03
CA GLY A 79 32.07 -7.46 -0.97
C GLY A 79 31.68 -7.84 -2.42
N ALA A 80 30.75 -8.76 -2.60
CA ALA A 80 30.43 -9.35 -3.90
C ALA A 80 29.34 -8.57 -4.66
N GLY A 81 28.81 -7.46 -4.10
CA GLY A 81 27.72 -6.69 -4.70
C GLY A 81 26.41 -7.46 -4.82
N LEU A 82 26.19 -8.47 -3.97
CA LEU A 82 24.97 -9.27 -3.97
C LEU A 82 23.85 -8.55 -3.22
N PRO A 83 22.58 -8.71 -3.66
CA PRO A 83 21.45 -8.09 -3.00
C PRO A 83 21.25 -8.66 -1.58
N PRO A 84 20.94 -7.82 -0.58
CA PRO A 84 20.65 -8.28 0.77
C PRO A 84 19.39 -9.15 0.80
N VAL A 85 19.34 -10.06 1.78
CA VAL A 85 18.17 -10.89 2.07
C VAL A 85 17.50 -10.36 3.33
N LEU A 86 16.24 -9.96 3.21
CA LEU A 86 15.53 -9.26 4.25
C LEU A 86 14.25 -10.00 4.65
N ASP A 87 14.13 -10.37 5.90
CA ASP A 87 12.90 -10.82 6.56
C ASP A 87 12.35 -9.74 7.51
N HIS A 88 13.13 -8.68 7.70
CA HIS A 88 12.85 -7.52 8.53
C HIS A 88 13.58 -6.30 7.96
N VAL A 89 12.96 -5.13 8.03
CA VAL A 89 13.59 -3.84 7.67
C VAL A 89 14.15 -3.18 8.92
N PRO A 90 15.45 -2.88 8.98
CA PRO A 90 16.04 -2.20 10.13
C PRO A 90 15.58 -0.74 10.19
N THR A 91 14.51 -0.46 10.94
CA THR A 91 13.95 0.88 11.12
C THR A 91 13.55 1.14 12.57
N ARG A 92 13.59 2.41 12.97
CA ARG A 92 13.05 2.89 14.26
C ARG A 92 11.60 3.38 14.13
N ASP A 93 11.12 3.54 12.89
CA ASP A 93 9.73 3.93 12.64
C ASP A 93 8.79 2.83 13.12
N LYS A 94 7.69 3.21 13.74
CA LYS A 94 6.65 2.29 14.22
C LYS A 94 5.81 1.74 13.05
N VAL A 95 6.47 1.07 12.10
CA VAL A 95 5.86 0.54 10.88
C VAL A 95 6.07 -0.96 10.73
N VAL A 96 5.16 -1.59 10.01
CA VAL A 96 5.26 -2.96 9.51
C VAL A 96 4.90 -2.98 8.03
N PHE A 97 5.31 -4.00 7.31
CA PHE A 97 5.12 -4.13 5.88
C PHE A 97 4.23 -5.34 5.56
N LEU A 98 3.11 -5.09 4.89
CA LEU A 98 2.22 -6.17 4.44
C LEU A 98 2.59 -6.61 3.04
N THR A 99 2.89 -7.88 2.89
CA THR A 99 3.32 -8.45 1.61
C THR A 99 2.51 -9.70 1.27
N TYR A 100 2.14 -9.84 0.01
CA TYR A 100 1.26 -10.90 -0.48
C TYR A 100 1.89 -11.64 -1.65
N GLY A 101 1.43 -12.85 -1.91
CA GLY A 101 1.73 -13.60 -3.11
C GLY A 101 0.70 -13.36 -4.23
N ALA A 102 0.78 -14.18 -5.27
CA ALA A 102 -0.07 -14.08 -6.45
C ALA A 102 -1.56 -14.40 -6.20
N ASP A 103 -1.89 -15.01 -5.07
CA ASP A 103 -3.26 -15.25 -4.63
C ASP A 103 -4.04 -13.96 -4.34
N ALA A 104 -3.35 -12.90 -3.93
CA ALA A 104 -3.94 -11.60 -3.66
C ALA A 104 -4.64 -10.96 -4.88
N GLU A 105 -4.17 -11.23 -6.09
CA GLU A 105 -4.80 -10.71 -7.30
C GLU A 105 -6.11 -11.41 -7.67
N ARG A 106 -6.29 -12.65 -7.18
CA ARG A 106 -7.45 -13.48 -7.50
C ARG A 106 -8.70 -13.08 -6.71
N ASP A 107 -8.55 -12.42 -5.56
CA ASP A 107 -9.66 -11.95 -4.73
C ASP A 107 -10.08 -10.52 -5.10
N PRO A 108 -11.22 -10.32 -5.82
CA PRO A 108 -11.70 -8.97 -6.14
C PRO A 108 -12.00 -8.13 -4.91
N ARG A 109 -12.42 -8.76 -3.81
CA ARG A 109 -12.71 -8.07 -2.55
C ARG A 109 -11.45 -7.55 -1.89
N PHE A 110 -10.31 -8.24 -2.06
CA PHE A 110 -9.02 -7.75 -1.58
C PHE A 110 -8.59 -6.49 -2.34
N ILE A 111 -8.79 -6.44 -3.67
CA ILE A 111 -8.53 -5.24 -4.47
C ILE A 111 -9.38 -4.05 -3.97
N ASP A 112 -10.65 -4.29 -3.63
CA ASP A 112 -11.51 -3.27 -3.05
C ASP A 112 -11.01 -2.80 -1.68
N MET A 113 -10.57 -3.74 -0.82
CA MET A 113 -9.96 -3.42 0.48
C MET A 113 -8.73 -2.52 0.33
N VAL A 114 -7.79 -2.87 -0.55
CA VAL A 114 -6.59 -2.08 -0.84
C VAL A 114 -6.97 -0.66 -1.25
N ARG A 115 -7.91 -0.54 -2.19
CA ARG A 115 -8.36 0.75 -2.71
C ARG A 115 -9.09 1.58 -1.64
N GLU A 116 -10.03 0.98 -0.91
CA GLU A 116 -10.88 1.68 0.06
C GLU A 116 -10.12 2.12 1.30
N LEU A 117 -9.19 1.30 1.77
CA LEU A 117 -8.35 1.61 2.92
C LEU A 117 -7.09 2.39 2.53
N ARG A 118 -6.80 2.56 1.23
CA ARG A 118 -5.50 3.05 0.73
C ARG A 118 -4.34 2.27 1.35
N LEU A 119 -4.52 0.96 1.43
CA LEU A 119 -3.62 0.07 2.14
C LEU A 119 -2.29 -0.05 1.38
N PRO A 120 -1.15 0.37 1.95
CA PRO A 120 0.14 0.24 1.29
C PRO A 120 0.64 -1.20 1.42
N VAL A 121 0.46 -1.98 0.37
CA VAL A 121 0.86 -3.38 0.29
C VAL A 121 1.80 -3.62 -0.87
N SER A 122 2.68 -4.63 -0.75
CA SER A 122 3.53 -5.12 -1.84
C SER A 122 3.06 -6.52 -2.23
N VAL A 123 2.78 -6.72 -3.51
CA VAL A 123 2.28 -7.97 -4.07
C VAL A 123 3.33 -8.56 -5.00
N PHE A 124 3.82 -9.75 -4.67
CA PHE A 124 4.80 -10.49 -5.45
C PHE A 124 4.08 -11.40 -6.44
N LEU A 125 4.30 -11.20 -7.73
CA LEU A 125 3.60 -11.88 -8.81
C LEU A 125 4.49 -12.87 -9.55
N ALA A 126 3.98 -14.08 -9.76
CA ALA A 126 4.55 -15.08 -10.65
C ALA A 126 3.68 -15.20 -11.92
N ASP A 127 4.29 -15.24 -13.09
CA ASP A 127 3.57 -15.29 -14.37
C ASP A 127 2.63 -16.49 -14.47
N ARG A 128 3.08 -17.66 -14.06
CA ARG A 128 2.25 -18.89 -14.05
C ARG A 128 0.99 -18.75 -13.20
N ALA A 129 1.07 -18.02 -12.09
CA ALA A 129 -0.07 -17.82 -11.22
C ALA A 129 -1.04 -16.77 -11.76
N VAL A 130 -0.52 -15.76 -12.48
CA VAL A 130 -1.30 -14.66 -13.06
C VAL A 130 -2.04 -15.14 -14.33
N GLY A 131 -1.43 -16.03 -15.13
CA GLY A 131 -1.99 -16.49 -16.40
C GLY A 131 -2.36 -15.31 -17.31
N PRO A 132 -3.56 -15.31 -17.96
CA PRO A 132 -4.03 -14.17 -18.73
C PRO A 132 -4.42 -12.96 -17.86
N GLY A 133 -4.19 -13.02 -16.55
CA GLY A 133 -4.74 -12.15 -15.50
C GLY A 133 -3.99 -10.86 -15.22
N TYR A 134 -3.02 -10.41 -16.04
CA TYR A 134 -2.34 -9.12 -15.82
C TYR A 134 -3.29 -7.92 -15.65
N ALA A 135 -4.52 -8.02 -16.18
CA ALA A 135 -5.56 -7.02 -15.92
C ALA A 135 -5.95 -6.89 -14.43
N ARG A 136 -5.86 -7.97 -13.65
CA ARG A 136 -6.11 -7.93 -12.21
C ARG A 136 -4.93 -7.31 -11.47
N ALA A 137 -3.71 -7.67 -11.85
CA ALA A 137 -2.49 -7.03 -11.34
C ALA A 137 -2.48 -5.51 -11.64
N ALA A 138 -2.92 -5.11 -12.84
CA ALA A 138 -3.10 -3.70 -13.18
C ALA A 138 -4.13 -3.00 -12.26
N ARG A 139 -5.23 -3.67 -11.90
CA ARG A 139 -6.22 -3.14 -10.95
C ARG A 139 -5.67 -3.02 -9.52
N LEU A 140 -4.87 -3.99 -9.06
CA LEU A 140 -4.17 -3.88 -7.77
C LEU A 140 -3.22 -2.69 -7.76
N ARG A 141 -2.42 -2.53 -8.81
CA ARG A 141 -1.56 -1.36 -8.99
C ARG A 141 -2.35 -0.05 -8.96
N ALA A 142 -3.45 0.03 -9.71
CA ALA A 142 -4.33 1.20 -9.72
C ALA A 142 -4.98 1.46 -8.35
N ALA A 143 -5.18 0.44 -7.54
CA ALA A 143 -5.63 0.56 -6.16
C ALA A 143 -4.54 1.06 -5.20
N GLY A 144 -3.28 1.09 -5.64
CA GLY A 144 -2.14 1.60 -4.87
C GLY A 144 -1.17 0.53 -4.36
N ALA A 145 -1.33 -0.74 -4.73
CA ALA A 145 -0.37 -1.79 -4.38
C ALA A 145 0.94 -1.64 -5.17
N GLY A 146 2.08 -1.93 -4.52
CA GLY A 146 3.33 -2.24 -5.17
C GLY A 146 3.26 -3.61 -5.85
N ILE A 147 3.91 -3.76 -7.00
CA ILE A 147 3.96 -5.03 -7.74
C ILE A 147 5.42 -5.43 -7.91
N GLU A 148 5.76 -6.60 -7.38
CA GLU A 148 7.12 -7.10 -7.27
C GLU A 148 7.29 -8.49 -7.87
N ASN A 149 8.53 -8.97 -8.01
CA ASN A 149 8.89 -10.19 -8.72
C ASN A 149 8.79 -11.44 -7.83
N LEU A 150 8.07 -12.49 -8.29
CA LEU A 150 7.97 -13.81 -7.63
C LEU A 150 8.39 -14.95 -8.59
N THR A 151 9.25 -14.66 -9.56
CA THR A 151 9.67 -15.55 -10.65
C THR A 151 8.59 -15.86 -11.69
N VAL A 152 8.94 -16.58 -12.75
CA VAL A 152 7.99 -16.97 -13.82
C VAL A 152 7.09 -18.10 -13.34
N GLY A 153 7.70 -19.21 -12.97
CA GLY A 153 7.03 -20.48 -12.71
C GLY A 153 6.61 -20.71 -11.26
N HIS A 154 7.03 -19.84 -10.33
CA HIS A 154 6.94 -20.10 -8.90
C HIS A 154 7.62 -21.41 -8.49
N THR A 155 8.69 -21.76 -9.19
CA THR A 155 9.50 -22.95 -8.91
C THR A 155 10.51 -22.66 -7.80
N GLU A 156 10.79 -23.63 -6.94
CA GLU A 156 11.87 -23.50 -5.95
C GLU A 156 13.19 -23.27 -6.69
N LEU A 157 13.88 -22.16 -6.38
CA LEU A 157 15.09 -21.74 -7.08
C LEU A 157 16.31 -22.51 -6.61
N ARG A 158 16.37 -22.80 -5.32
CA ARG A 158 17.50 -23.49 -4.71
C ARG A 158 17.74 -24.85 -5.38
N GLY A 159 18.99 -25.07 -5.84
CA GLY A 159 19.39 -26.30 -6.53
C GLY A 159 19.17 -26.29 -8.04
N LEU A 160 18.51 -25.25 -8.61
CA LEU A 160 18.51 -25.04 -10.05
C LEU A 160 19.87 -24.49 -10.51
N SER A 161 20.23 -24.74 -11.77
CA SER A 161 21.40 -24.11 -12.37
C SER A 161 21.26 -22.58 -12.41
N TYR A 162 22.39 -21.88 -12.50
CA TYR A 162 22.39 -20.42 -12.65
C TYR A 162 21.53 -19.96 -13.85
N ALA A 163 21.64 -20.65 -14.99
CA ALA A 163 20.89 -20.29 -16.19
C ALA A 163 19.37 -20.41 -15.97
N GLU A 164 18.92 -21.45 -15.29
CA GLU A 164 17.50 -21.66 -14.95
C GLU A 164 17.02 -20.62 -13.94
N GLN A 165 17.77 -20.36 -12.86
CA GLN A 165 17.41 -19.33 -11.88
C GLN A 165 17.35 -17.95 -12.53
N ARG A 166 18.30 -17.59 -13.38
CA ARG A 166 18.31 -16.34 -14.13
C ARG A 166 17.11 -16.25 -15.08
N ALA A 167 16.75 -17.33 -15.77
CA ALA A 167 15.59 -17.36 -16.65
C ALA A 167 14.28 -17.13 -15.87
N GLU A 168 14.14 -17.71 -14.68
CA GLU A 168 13.00 -17.51 -13.79
C GLU A 168 12.90 -16.07 -13.30
N ILE A 169 13.99 -15.45 -12.89
CA ILE A 169 14.02 -14.11 -12.30
C ILE A 169 13.92 -13.03 -13.38
N CYS A 170 14.86 -13.02 -14.35
CA CYS A 170 14.87 -12.03 -15.43
C CYS A 170 13.65 -12.18 -16.36
N GLY A 171 13.20 -13.41 -16.59
CA GLY A 171 12.01 -13.68 -17.40
C GLY A 171 10.76 -13.01 -16.81
N GLN A 172 10.58 -13.08 -15.49
CA GLN A 172 9.48 -12.39 -14.83
C GLN A 172 9.65 -10.87 -14.87
N GLN A 173 10.87 -10.37 -14.69
CA GLN A 173 11.17 -8.94 -14.80
C GLN A 173 10.74 -8.40 -16.16
N GLU A 174 11.08 -9.11 -17.23
CA GLU A 174 10.70 -8.73 -18.59
C GLU A 174 9.18 -8.77 -18.80
N ARG A 175 8.48 -9.76 -18.24
CA ARG A 175 7.02 -9.81 -18.33
C ARG A 175 6.34 -8.66 -17.60
N LEU A 176 6.79 -8.33 -16.38
CA LEU A 176 6.26 -7.20 -15.63
C LEU A 176 6.52 -5.87 -16.34
N ARG A 177 7.68 -5.75 -16.98
CA ARG A 177 8.01 -4.59 -17.81
C ARG A 177 7.10 -4.50 -19.03
N SER A 178 7.00 -5.55 -19.80
CA SER A 178 6.24 -5.55 -21.09
C SER A 178 4.73 -5.47 -20.88
N ARG A 179 4.19 -6.10 -19.82
CA ARG A 179 2.74 -6.17 -19.58
C ARG A 179 2.20 -5.02 -18.73
N LEU A 180 2.99 -4.50 -17.81
CA LEU A 180 2.56 -3.49 -16.84
C LEU A 180 3.39 -2.21 -16.88
N GLY A 181 4.47 -2.15 -17.68
CA GLY A 181 5.40 -1.02 -17.70
C GLY A 181 6.12 -0.83 -16.35
N LEU A 182 6.40 -1.93 -15.64
CA LEU A 182 7.01 -1.90 -14.32
C LEU A 182 8.45 -2.40 -14.37
N HIS A 183 9.27 -1.88 -13.46
CA HIS A 183 10.63 -2.32 -13.20
C HIS A 183 10.77 -2.66 -11.71
N PRO A 184 10.19 -3.79 -11.25
CA PRO A 184 10.31 -4.20 -9.87
C PRO A 184 11.76 -4.34 -9.46
N ARG A 185 12.06 -4.01 -8.20
CA ARG A 185 13.41 -4.11 -7.65
C ARG A 185 13.53 -5.16 -6.56
N LEU A 186 12.40 -5.70 -6.11
CA LEU A 186 12.35 -6.67 -5.04
C LEU A 186 12.01 -8.05 -5.60
N LEU A 187 12.77 -9.06 -5.18
CA LEU A 187 12.52 -10.46 -5.51
C LEU A 187 12.06 -11.20 -4.26
N ARG A 188 11.01 -11.98 -4.36
CA ARG A 188 10.71 -13.00 -3.37
C ARG A 188 11.03 -14.38 -3.96
N PRO A 189 12.00 -15.11 -3.41
CA PRO A 189 12.23 -16.47 -3.84
C PRO A 189 11.03 -17.35 -3.43
N PRO A 190 10.50 -18.19 -4.33
CA PRO A 190 9.43 -19.12 -4.02
C PRO A 190 9.76 -19.96 -2.77
N TYR A 191 8.76 -20.12 -1.90
CA TYR A 191 8.90 -20.85 -0.62
C TYR A 191 9.94 -20.28 0.35
N GLY A 192 10.53 -19.12 0.03
CA GLY A 192 11.65 -18.53 0.78
C GLY A 192 12.94 -19.33 0.62
N ALA A 193 13.05 -20.18 -0.41
CA ALA A 193 14.19 -21.02 -0.68
C ALA A 193 15.13 -20.35 -1.71
N TYR A 194 16.37 -20.13 -1.32
CA TYR A 194 17.40 -19.50 -2.13
C TYR A 194 18.79 -20.06 -1.78
N ASP A 195 19.75 -19.82 -2.63
CA ASP A 195 21.16 -20.12 -2.45
C ASP A 195 22.03 -18.98 -2.98
N ARG A 196 23.36 -19.14 -2.96
CA ARG A 196 24.28 -18.12 -3.48
C ARG A 196 24.06 -17.85 -4.99
N THR A 197 23.72 -18.89 -5.74
CA THR A 197 23.40 -18.77 -7.18
C THR A 197 22.17 -17.91 -7.41
N THR A 198 21.16 -18.01 -6.52
CA THR A 198 19.98 -17.17 -6.54
C THR A 198 20.33 -15.69 -6.35
N LEU A 199 21.22 -15.38 -5.41
CA LEU A 199 21.67 -14.01 -5.15
C LEU A 199 22.40 -13.43 -6.37
N GLN A 200 23.24 -14.21 -7.01
CA GLN A 200 23.95 -13.78 -8.20
C GLN A 200 23.01 -13.55 -9.38
N ALA A 201 22.10 -14.48 -9.64
CA ALA A 201 21.10 -14.33 -10.69
C ALA A 201 20.17 -13.12 -10.43
N ALA A 202 19.83 -12.86 -9.16
CA ALA A 202 19.03 -11.70 -8.77
C ALA A 202 19.77 -10.37 -9.02
N ALA A 203 21.07 -10.31 -8.65
CA ALA A 203 21.92 -9.14 -8.94
C ALA A 203 21.96 -8.86 -10.44
N ASP A 204 22.20 -9.86 -11.27
CA ASP A 204 22.29 -9.75 -12.72
C ASP A 204 20.95 -9.39 -13.38
N CYS A 205 19.82 -9.66 -12.70
CA CYS A 205 18.48 -9.23 -13.12
C CYS A 205 18.05 -7.86 -12.55
N GLY A 206 18.96 -7.16 -11.84
CA GLY A 206 18.71 -5.81 -11.30
C GLY A 206 17.83 -5.79 -10.05
N MET A 207 17.76 -6.90 -9.30
CA MET A 207 17.07 -6.95 -8.02
C MET A 207 17.89 -6.25 -6.95
N ALA A 208 17.26 -5.34 -6.19
CA ALA A 208 17.90 -4.61 -5.12
C ALA A 208 17.91 -5.38 -3.79
N ALA A 209 16.93 -6.25 -3.57
CA ALA A 209 16.85 -7.09 -2.37
C ALA A 209 16.05 -8.37 -2.62
N LEU A 210 16.36 -9.42 -1.86
CA LEU A 210 15.50 -10.60 -1.70
C LEU A 210 14.63 -10.41 -0.46
N ILE A 211 13.33 -10.56 -0.63
CA ILE A 211 12.34 -10.33 0.42
C ILE A 211 11.78 -11.66 0.91
N LEU A 212 12.08 -11.98 2.13
CA LEU A 212 11.45 -13.03 2.90
C LEU A 212 10.32 -12.43 3.75
N TRP A 213 9.92 -13.17 4.75
CA TRP A 213 8.97 -12.70 5.76
C TRP A 213 9.44 -13.22 7.11
N ARG A 214 9.08 -12.52 8.16
CA ARG A 214 9.48 -12.90 9.50
C ARG A 214 8.94 -14.27 9.86
N ARG A 215 9.83 -15.19 10.14
CA ARG A 215 9.52 -16.52 10.71
C ARG A 215 9.84 -16.49 12.19
N MET A 216 8.94 -16.97 13.04
CA MET A 216 9.24 -17.18 14.45
C MET A 216 9.95 -18.51 14.64
N PRO A 217 11.17 -18.58 15.23
CA PRO A 217 11.86 -19.83 15.52
C PRO A 217 10.97 -20.78 16.34
N GLY A 218 10.84 -22.03 15.90
CA GLY A 218 10.09 -23.08 16.61
C GLY A 218 8.57 -22.95 16.59
N ARG A 219 8.01 -22.03 15.79
CA ARG A 219 6.56 -21.89 15.59
C ARG A 219 6.22 -21.93 14.12
N ASP A 220 5.08 -22.56 13.84
CA ASP A 220 4.40 -22.62 12.56
C ASP A 220 4.30 -21.21 11.90
N PRO A 221 4.43 -21.08 10.55
CA PRO A 221 4.20 -19.85 9.82
C PRO A 221 2.90 -19.12 10.16
N GLU A 222 1.88 -19.86 10.66
CA GLU A 222 0.62 -19.33 11.17
C GLU A 222 0.75 -18.61 12.53
N SER A 223 1.92 -18.56 13.14
CA SER A 223 2.09 -17.98 14.49
C SER A 223 1.83 -16.48 14.56
N TYR A 224 1.90 -15.76 13.44
CA TYR A 224 1.42 -14.37 13.38
C TYR A 224 -0.07 -14.27 13.62
N GLU A 225 -0.84 -15.25 13.13
CA GLU A 225 -2.28 -15.29 13.31
C GLU A 225 -2.66 -15.60 14.76
N ARG A 226 -1.80 -16.34 15.47
CA ARG A 226 -2.01 -16.79 16.86
C ARG A 226 -1.48 -15.86 17.94
N GLY A 227 -1.00 -14.63 17.62
CA GLY A 227 -0.80 -13.60 18.63
C GLY A 227 0.62 -13.35 19.10
N GLY A 228 1.67 -13.68 18.34
CA GLY A 228 3.03 -13.24 18.63
C GLY A 228 3.16 -11.70 18.54
N PRO A 229 4.08 -11.06 19.32
CA PRO A 229 4.25 -9.61 19.28
C PRO A 229 4.74 -9.15 17.91
N LEU A 230 4.17 -8.04 17.44
CA LEU A 230 4.62 -7.34 16.23
C LEU A 230 5.69 -6.32 16.63
N HIS A 231 6.71 -6.16 15.79
CA HIS A 231 7.80 -5.21 16.02
C HIS A 231 7.94 -4.27 14.83
N PRO A 232 8.47 -3.05 15.05
CA PRO A 232 8.85 -2.17 13.97
C PRO A 232 9.76 -2.89 12.97
N GLY A 233 9.49 -2.70 11.67
CA GLY A 233 10.28 -3.31 10.61
C GLY A 233 9.83 -4.70 10.16
N ASP A 234 8.89 -5.35 10.85
CA ASP A 234 8.42 -6.68 10.48
C ASP A 234 7.85 -6.72 9.06
N ILE A 235 8.38 -7.63 8.23
CA ILE A 235 7.80 -7.98 6.93
C ILE A 235 6.82 -9.13 7.16
N LEU A 236 5.53 -8.82 7.00
CA LEU A 236 4.44 -9.73 7.30
C LEU A 236 3.87 -10.32 6.00
N ARG A 237 3.61 -11.61 6.01
CA ARG A 237 2.92 -12.31 4.92
C ARG A 237 1.66 -12.98 5.48
N PRO A 238 0.50 -12.32 5.44
CA PRO A 238 -0.76 -12.98 5.73
C PRO A 238 -0.99 -14.07 4.68
N HIS A 239 -1.64 -15.14 5.09
CA HIS A 239 -1.98 -16.25 4.20
C HIS A 239 -0.76 -16.94 3.58
N VAL A 240 -0.17 -17.84 4.31
CA VAL A 240 0.78 -18.82 3.80
C VAL A 240 0.00 -20.12 3.61
N GLN A 241 -0.33 -20.48 2.37
CA GLN A 241 -0.84 -21.83 2.10
C GLN A 241 0.34 -22.82 2.32
N PRO A 242 0.21 -23.78 3.22
CA PRO A 242 1.14 -24.90 3.27
C PRO A 242 1.08 -25.69 1.97
N ARG A 243 2.21 -26.24 1.54
CA ARG A 243 2.34 -27.05 0.30
C ARG A 243 1.35 -28.22 0.21
N GLU A 244 0.73 -28.62 1.32
CA GLU A 244 -0.04 -29.86 1.49
C GLU A 244 -1.52 -29.66 1.83
N GLU A 245 -2.01 -28.44 2.02
CA GLU A 245 -3.39 -28.19 2.47
C GLU A 245 -4.29 -27.52 1.42
N GLU A 246 -4.32 -28.05 0.18
CA GLU A 246 -5.32 -27.62 -0.82
C GLU A 246 -6.79 -27.97 -0.42
N SER A 247 -6.98 -28.76 0.64
CA SER A 247 -8.29 -29.34 1.01
C SER A 247 -9.01 -28.66 2.17
N ARG A 248 -8.42 -27.68 2.85
CA ARG A 248 -9.11 -26.92 3.90
C ARG A 248 -9.82 -25.69 3.36
N PRO A 249 -11.04 -25.39 3.82
CA PRO A 249 -11.70 -24.15 3.47
C PRO A 249 -10.82 -22.98 3.95
N SER A 250 -10.20 -22.28 3.00
CA SER A 250 -9.32 -21.15 3.30
C SER A 250 -10.15 -19.98 3.83
N VAL A 251 -9.70 -19.37 4.93
CA VAL A 251 -10.27 -18.13 5.42
C VAL A 251 -10.07 -17.07 4.32
N PRO A 252 -11.11 -16.27 3.97
CA PRO A 252 -10.94 -15.24 2.95
C PRO A 252 -9.78 -14.30 3.27
N LEU A 253 -8.96 -13.97 2.28
CA LEU A 253 -7.78 -13.11 2.43
C LEU A 253 -8.12 -11.76 3.09
N THR A 254 -9.29 -11.18 2.74
CA THR A 254 -9.79 -9.95 3.35
C THR A 254 -10.07 -10.10 4.85
N THR A 255 -10.52 -11.27 5.31
CA THR A 255 -10.77 -11.54 6.74
C THR A 255 -9.45 -11.62 7.51
N GLU A 256 -8.47 -12.34 6.99
CA GLU A 256 -7.13 -12.45 7.59
C GLU A 256 -6.45 -11.09 7.63
N THR A 257 -6.47 -10.36 6.52
CA THR A 257 -5.92 -9.01 6.44
C THR A 257 -6.59 -8.09 7.47
N ALA A 258 -7.92 -8.13 7.60
CA ALA A 258 -8.63 -7.31 8.59
C ALA A 258 -8.26 -7.67 10.04
N ARG A 259 -8.07 -8.95 10.35
CA ARG A 259 -7.58 -9.39 11.67
C ARG A 259 -6.18 -8.84 11.95
N LEU A 260 -5.29 -8.96 10.98
CA LEU A 260 -3.91 -8.47 11.11
C LEU A 260 -3.88 -6.94 11.26
N LEU A 261 -4.66 -6.20 10.48
CA LEU A 261 -4.77 -4.74 10.59
C LEU A 261 -5.23 -4.29 11.99
N ARG A 262 -6.21 -4.97 12.59
CA ARG A 262 -6.62 -4.68 13.98
C ARG A 262 -5.48 -4.92 14.97
N ARG A 263 -4.70 -5.98 14.80
CA ARG A 263 -3.54 -6.26 15.65
C ARG A 263 -2.44 -5.21 15.49
N ILE A 264 -2.16 -4.79 14.25
CA ILE A 264 -1.20 -3.72 13.95
C ILE A 264 -1.63 -2.44 14.66
N GLN A 265 -2.91 -2.05 14.56
CA GLN A 265 -3.45 -0.87 15.24
C GLN A 265 -3.35 -1.00 16.77
N ALA A 266 -3.70 -2.16 17.33
CA ALA A 266 -3.62 -2.42 18.77
C ALA A 266 -2.17 -2.38 19.30
N SER A 267 -1.19 -2.71 18.46
CA SER A 267 0.24 -2.63 18.80
C SER A 267 0.84 -1.22 18.64
N GLY A 268 0.03 -0.23 18.24
CA GLY A 268 0.50 1.13 17.99
C GLY A 268 1.42 1.25 16.77
N LEU A 269 1.32 0.28 15.86
CA LEU A 269 2.08 0.23 14.61
C LEU A 269 1.22 0.70 13.44
N THR A 270 1.88 1.05 12.34
CA THR A 270 1.25 1.51 11.10
C THR A 270 1.75 0.67 9.93
N VAL A 271 0.92 0.45 8.93
CA VAL A 271 1.37 -0.21 7.69
C VAL A 271 2.07 0.81 6.81
N ALA A 272 3.28 0.48 6.34
CA ALA A 272 4.04 1.28 5.39
C ALA A 272 4.25 0.50 4.09
N ARG A 273 4.60 1.20 3.02
CA ARG A 273 5.00 0.60 1.75
C ARG A 273 6.43 0.12 1.85
N LEU A 274 6.69 -1.13 1.53
CA LEU A 274 8.02 -1.72 1.62
C LEU A 274 9.03 -1.02 0.70
N GLU A 275 8.61 -0.69 -0.52
CA GLU A 275 9.44 -0.06 -1.54
C GLU A 275 9.91 1.35 -1.14
N ASP A 276 9.20 2.02 -0.23
CA ASP A 276 9.61 3.34 0.27
C ASP A 276 10.76 3.24 1.29
N TYR A 277 11.02 2.05 1.82
CA TYR A 277 12.02 1.77 2.85
C TYR A 277 13.24 1.00 2.30
N LEU A 278 13.27 0.68 1.02
CA LEU A 278 14.33 -0.04 0.31
C LEU A 278 14.79 0.74 -0.93
#